data_e37c7388a27afe6f5fdb408f36cb9282
#
_entry.id   e37c7388a27afe6f5fdb408f36cb9282
#
_cell.length_a   1.000
_cell.length_b   1.000
_cell.length_c   1.000
_cell.angle_alpha   90.00
_cell.angle_beta   90.00
_cell.angle_gamma   90.00
#
_symmetry.space_group_name_H-M   'P 1'
#
loop_
_entity.id
_entity.type
_entity.pdbx_description
1 polymer ?
#
loop_
_entity_poly.entity_id
_entity_poly.type
_entity_poly.pdbx_seq_one_letter_code
_entity_poly.pdbx_strand_id
1 'polypeptide(L)'
;MTAIPILDVQRLTKTYRTGAGELTVLKEISFSLPQGATCSILGPSGSGKTTLLGLCAGLDRPSSGSVLLNGDPLADMDEDERARVRNRHVGFVFQNFQLIPTLTALENVTVPMELRGDRTARLLGLELLKRVGLGARIEHYPAQLSGGEQQRVALARAFINRPKILFADEPTGNLDAETSSGIIDIMFELNREAGTALVLVTHDPDVAKLTERTIRLRSGEAV
;
A
#
# COMPACT_ATOMS: atom_id res chain seq x y z
N MET A 1 -23.08 -15.76 9.80
CA MET A 1 -22.59 -14.38 9.88
C MET A 1 -21.59 -14.19 8.75
N THR A 2 -21.86 -13.33 7.78
CA THR A 2 -20.90 -12.97 6.73
C THR A 2 -19.72 -12.24 7.38
N ALA A 3 -18.49 -12.72 7.13
CA ALA A 3 -17.29 -12.07 7.68
C ALA A 3 -17.20 -10.62 7.16
N ILE A 4 -16.85 -9.69 8.04
CA ILE A 4 -16.65 -8.28 7.66
C ILE A 4 -15.45 -8.20 6.70
N PRO A 5 -15.62 -7.62 5.49
CA PRO A 5 -14.49 -7.43 4.57
C PRO A 5 -13.44 -6.52 5.17
N ILE A 6 -12.18 -6.71 4.78
CA ILE A 6 -11.09 -5.80 5.20
C ILE A 6 -11.23 -4.43 4.55
N LEU A 7 -11.72 -4.40 3.32
CA LEU A 7 -11.98 -3.16 2.57
C LEU A 7 -13.35 -3.26 1.91
N ASP A 8 -14.21 -2.26 2.10
CA ASP A 8 -15.49 -2.13 1.42
C ASP A 8 -15.62 -0.72 0.84
N VAL A 9 -15.73 -0.64 -0.48
CA VAL A 9 -15.78 0.60 -1.27
C VAL A 9 -17.15 0.70 -1.92
N GLN A 10 -17.91 1.76 -1.64
CA GLN A 10 -19.29 1.92 -2.10
C GLN A 10 -19.47 3.22 -2.86
N ARG A 11 -19.77 3.14 -4.16
CA ARG A 11 -20.04 4.24 -5.10
C ARG A 11 -19.06 5.41 -4.94
N LEU A 12 -17.77 5.09 -4.82
CA LEU A 12 -16.71 6.03 -4.55
C LEU A 12 -16.49 6.95 -5.75
N THR A 13 -16.63 8.24 -5.54
CA THR A 13 -16.38 9.29 -6.56
C THR A 13 -15.36 10.29 -6.04
N LYS A 14 -14.44 10.69 -6.92
CA LYS A 14 -13.48 11.76 -6.63
C LYS A 14 -13.44 12.79 -7.73
N THR A 15 -13.72 14.03 -7.37
CA THR A 15 -13.66 15.22 -8.23
C THR A 15 -12.73 16.26 -7.59
N TYR A 16 -11.80 16.78 -8.36
CA TYR A 16 -10.93 17.87 -7.95
C TYR A 16 -11.39 19.17 -8.61
N ARG A 17 -11.33 20.27 -7.86
CA ARG A 17 -11.51 21.62 -8.43
C ARG A 17 -10.16 22.13 -8.93
N THR A 18 -10.11 22.48 -10.19
CA THR A 18 -8.94 23.06 -10.85
C THR A 18 -9.25 24.46 -11.32
N GLY A 19 -8.25 25.25 -11.67
CA GLY A 19 -8.47 26.58 -12.26
C GLY A 19 -9.24 26.56 -13.61
N ALA A 20 -9.28 25.40 -14.28
CA ALA A 20 -9.99 25.18 -15.54
C ALA A 20 -11.40 24.57 -15.35
N GLY A 21 -11.83 24.30 -14.10
CA GLY A 21 -13.12 23.69 -13.79
C GLY A 21 -13.01 22.44 -12.91
N GLU A 22 -14.04 21.61 -12.93
CA GLU A 22 -14.05 20.36 -12.17
C GLU A 22 -13.52 19.19 -13.00
N LEU A 23 -12.63 18.38 -12.40
CA LEU A 23 -12.09 17.18 -12.98
C LEU A 23 -12.51 15.96 -12.14
N THR A 24 -13.43 15.15 -12.66
CA THR A 24 -13.80 13.89 -12.02
C THR A 24 -12.83 12.80 -12.44
N VAL A 25 -12.05 12.31 -11.45
CA VAL A 25 -11.01 11.29 -11.64
C VAL A 25 -11.53 9.88 -11.40
N LEU A 26 -12.50 9.71 -10.49
CA LEU A 26 -13.17 8.43 -10.22
C LEU A 26 -14.68 8.63 -10.21
N LYS A 27 -15.41 7.63 -10.73
CA LYS A 27 -16.86 7.66 -10.88
C LYS A 27 -17.48 6.37 -10.36
N GLU A 28 -18.18 6.48 -9.23
CA GLU A 28 -19.01 5.43 -8.61
C GLU A 28 -18.37 4.04 -8.49
N ILE A 29 -17.07 3.99 -8.17
CA ILE A 29 -16.34 2.73 -7.99
C ILE A 29 -16.90 1.97 -6.78
N SER A 30 -17.21 0.68 -6.96
CA SER A 30 -17.68 -0.19 -5.89
C SER A 30 -17.01 -1.55 -5.95
N PHE A 31 -16.43 -1.98 -4.85
CA PHE A 31 -15.91 -3.34 -4.65
C PHE A 31 -15.67 -3.62 -3.18
N SER A 32 -15.58 -4.89 -2.83
CA SER A 32 -15.16 -5.33 -1.50
C SER A 32 -14.02 -6.33 -1.60
N LEU A 33 -13.16 -6.36 -0.57
CA LEU A 33 -12.04 -7.28 -0.44
C LEU A 33 -12.16 -8.02 0.91
N PRO A 34 -12.25 -9.35 0.90
CA PRO A 34 -12.22 -10.16 2.12
C PRO A 34 -10.89 -10.06 2.87
N GLN A 35 -10.86 -10.48 4.14
CA GLN A 35 -9.64 -10.63 4.91
C GLN A 35 -8.68 -11.60 4.22
N GLY A 36 -7.40 -11.22 4.09
CA GLY A 36 -6.36 -12.05 3.48
C GLY A 36 -6.43 -12.21 1.95
N ALA A 37 -7.51 -11.73 1.31
CA ALA A 37 -7.66 -11.80 -0.14
C ALA A 37 -6.77 -10.79 -0.88
N THR A 38 -6.44 -11.08 -2.15
CA THR A 38 -5.59 -10.24 -2.96
C THR A 38 -6.34 -9.70 -4.18
N CYS A 39 -6.17 -8.40 -4.48
CA CYS A 39 -6.69 -7.84 -5.71
C CYS A 39 -5.67 -6.89 -6.37
N SER A 40 -5.69 -6.84 -7.70
CA SER A 40 -4.98 -5.83 -8.48
C SER A 40 -5.93 -4.79 -9.04
N ILE A 41 -5.43 -3.55 -9.16
CA ILE A 41 -6.06 -2.44 -9.90
C ILE A 41 -5.20 -2.20 -11.14
N LEU A 42 -5.71 -2.61 -12.29
CA LEU A 42 -5.02 -2.55 -13.58
C LEU A 42 -5.63 -1.44 -14.45
N GLY A 43 -4.80 -0.64 -15.09
CA GLY A 43 -5.26 0.38 -16.02
C GLY A 43 -4.11 1.24 -16.56
N PRO A 44 -4.34 2.01 -17.65
CA PRO A 44 -3.34 2.89 -18.20
C PRO A 44 -2.95 4.01 -17.22
N SER A 45 -1.83 4.70 -17.51
CA SER A 45 -1.46 5.90 -16.77
C SER A 45 -2.58 6.94 -16.82
N GLY A 46 -2.82 7.63 -15.71
CA GLY A 46 -3.89 8.65 -15.60
C GLY A 46 -5.31 8.09 -15.45
N SER A 47 -5.51 6.77 -15.35
CA SER A 47 -6.86 6.20 -15.18
C SER A 47 -7.44 6.36 -13.76
N GLY A 48 -6.69 6.90 -12.80
CA GLY A 48 -7.14 7.11 -11.42
C GLY A 48 -6.70 6.05 -10.41
N LYS A 49 -5.80 5.10 -10.77
CA LYS A 49 -5.35 3.99 -9.90
C LYS A 49 -4.78 4.46 -8.56
N THR A 50 -3.78 5.34 -8.58
CA THR A 50 -3.16 5.92 -7.38
C THR A 50 -4.17 6.70 -6.53
N THR A 51 -5.11 7.42 -7.20
CA THR A 51 -6.19 8.13 -6.50
C THR A 51 -7.11 7.15 -5.78
N LEU A 52 -7.52 6.06 -6.47
CA LEU A 52 -8.35 5.02 -5.87
C LEU A 52 -7.67 4.38 -4.67
N LEU A 53 -6.38 4.01 -4.82
CA LEU A 53 -5.57 3.45 -3.73
C LEU A 53 -5.50 4.41 -2.55
N GLY A 54 -5.22 5.71 -2.79
CA GLY A 54 -5.13 6.72 -1.74
C GLY A 54 -6.43 6.91 -0.96
N LEU A 55 -7.58 6.87 -1.65
CA LEU A 55 -8.90 6.93 -1.01
C LEU A 55 -9.19 5.67 -0.19
N CYS A 56 -8.90 4.48 -0.73
CA CYS A 56 -9.05 3.20 -0.02
C CYS A 56 -8.21 3.13 1.24
N ALA A 57 -7.04 3.74 1.22
CA ALA A 57 -6.12 3.79 2.34
C ALA A 57 -6.37 4.95 3.31
N GLY A 58 -7.36 5.81 3.05
CA GLY A 58 -7.67 6.98 3.88
C GLY A 58 -6.63 8.08 3.84
N LEU A 59 -5.81 8.16 2.77
CA LEU A 59 -4.86 9.27 2.55
C LEU A 59 -5.55 10.53 2.01
N ASP A 60 -6.71 10.35 1.36
CA ASP A 60 -7.53 11.45 0.84
C ASP A 60 -9.01 11.17 1.16
N ARG A 61 -9.88 12.17 0.98
CA ARG A 61 -11.33 12.06 1.18
C ARG A 61 -12.04 11.94 -0.15
N PRO A 62 -13.06 11.07 -0.27
CA PRO A 62 -13.91 11.02 -1.45
C PRO A 62 -14.76 12.29 -1.57
N SER A 63 -15.19 12.60 -2.79
CA SER A 63 -16.20 13.64 -3.03
C SER A 63 -17.61 13.13 -2.72
N SER A 64 -17.85 11.84 -2.96
CA SER A 64 -19.07 11.10 -2.55
C SER A 64 -18.79 9.61 -2.48
N GLY A 65 -19.71 8.85 -1.90
CA GLY A 65 -19.53 7.44 -1.61
C GLY A 65 -18.79 7.22 -0.29
N SER A 66 -18.44 5.97 0.02
CA SER A 66 -17.80 5.62 1.28
C SER A 66 -16.72 4.56 1.13
N VAL A 67 -15.78 4.56 2.06
CA VAL A 67 -14.77 3.52 2.26
C VAL A 67 -14.82 3.06 3.71
N LEU A 68 -15.02 1.76 3.90
CA LEU A 68 -14.86 1.11 5.21
C LEU A 68 -13.59 0.30 5.19
N LEU A 69 -12.70 0.54 6.15
CA LEU A 69 -11.46 -0.21 6.33
C LEU A 69 -11.55 -0.99 7.64
N ASN A 70 -11.53 -2.32 7.55
CA ASN A 70 -11.72 -3.22 8.69
C ASN A 70 -13.03 -2.94 9.46
N GLY A 71 -14.07 -2.46 8.77
CA GLY A 71 -15.36 -2.05 9.33
C GLY A 71 -15.43 -0.58 9.79
N ASP A 72 -14.30 0.11 9.84
CA ASP A 72 -14.22 1.52 10.26
C ASP A 72 -14.54 2.48 9.09
N PRO A 73 -15.55 3.37 9.19
CA PRO A 73 -15.93 4.31 8.13
C PRO A 73 -14.95 5.49 8.07
N LEU A 74 -14.05 5.50 7.08
CA LEU A 74 -12.99 6.51 6.97
C LEU A 74 -13.50 7.93 6.70
N ALA A 75 -14.70 8.07 6.13
CA ALA A 75 -15.28 9.38 5.79
C ALA A 75 -15.63 10.22 7.04
N ASP A 76 -16.03 9.54 8.12
CA ASP A 76 -16.51 10.18 9.35
C ASP A 76 -15.37 10.59 10.30
N MET A 77 -14.14 10.14 10.00
CA MET A 77 -12.95 10.34 10.82
C MET A 77 -12.26 11.67 10.53
N ASP A 78 -11.68 12.28 11.55
CA ASP A 78 -10.69 13.33 11.40
C ASP A 78 -9.34 12.76 10.91
N GLU A 79 -8.34 13.63 10.66
CA GLU A 79 -7.04 13.14 10.12
C GLU A 79 -6.25 12.33 11.16
N ASP A 80 -6.33 12.68 12.42
CA ASP A 80 -5.62 11.95 13.48
C ASP A 80 -6.21 10.55 13.67
N GLU A 81 -7.52 10.42 13.59
CA GLU A 81 -8.22 9.13 13.65
C GLU A 81 -7.85 8.25 12.44
N ARG A 82 -7.86 8.81 11.23
CA ARG A 82 -7.43 8.10 10.01
C ARG A 82 -5.96 7.69 10.10
N ALA A 83 -5.08 8.57 10.60
CA ALA A 83 -3.66 8.25 10.80
C ALA A 83 -3.48 7.08 11.78
N ARG A 84 -4.27 7.02 12.87
CA ARG A 84 -4.25 5.88 13.81
C ARG A 84 -4.73 4.59 13.15
N VAL A 85 -5.79 4.62 12.33
CA VAL A 85 -6.30 3.48 11.58
C VAL A 85 -5.24 2.99 10.58
N ARG A 86 -4.63 3.91 9.82
CA ARG A 86 -3.52 3.58 8.89
C ARG A 86 -2.36 2.92 9.63
N ASN A 87 -1.87 3.54 10.69
CA ASN A 87 -0.74 3.00 11.45
C ASN A 87 -1.04 1.61 12.03
N ARG A 88 -2.30 1.33 12.43
CA ARG A 88 -2.71 0.06 13.03
C ARG A 88 -2.93 -1.05 12.00
N HIS A 89 -3.49 -0.73 10.84
CA HIS A 89 -4.04 -1.74 9.93
C HIS A 89 -3.41 -1.76 8.55
N VAL A 90 -2.70 -0.70 8.15
CA VAL A 90 -2.26 -0.49 6.77
C VAL A 90 -0.75 -0.54 6.65
N GLY A 91 -0.26 -1.30 5.67
CA GLY A 91 1.09 -1.19 5.14
C GLY A 91 1.07 -0.49 3.79
N PHE A 92 2.13 0.26 3.47
CA PHE A 92 2.30 0.93 2.18
C PHE A 92 3.62 0.59 1.52
N VAL A 93 3.54 0.32 0.21
CA VAL A 93 4.70 0.21 -0.67
C VAL A 93 4.46 1.12 -1.88
N PHE A 94 5.38 2.03 -2.17
CA PHE A 94 5.27 3.01 -3.24
C PHE A 94 6.36 2.80 -4.29
N GLN A 95 6.11 3.25 -5.51
CA GLN A 95 7.05 3.21 -6.61
C GLN A 95 8.36 3.96 -6.30
N ASN A 96 8.31 5.07 -5.56
CA ASN A 96 9.47 5.90 -5.20
C ASN A 96 10.02 5.57 -3.80
N PHE A 97 9.77 4.35 -3.30
CA PHE A 97 10.20 3.82 -1.99
C PHE A 97 9.76 4.65 -0.78
N GLN A 98 9.75 5.98 -0.88
CA GLN A 98 9.41 6.96 0.15
C GLN A 98 10.13 6.71 1.48
N LEU A 99 11.41 6.39 1.41
CA LEU A 99 12.26 6.30 2.58
C LEU A 99 12.63 7.71 3.08
N ILE A 100 12.77 7.85 4.39
CA ILE A 100 13.23 9.08 5.03
C ILE A 100 14.76 9.14 4.84
N PRO A 101 15.28 10.13 4.09
CA PRO A 101 16.68 10.13 3.66
C PRO A 101 17.72 10.24 4.80
N THR A 102 17.29 10.82 5.92
CA THR A 102 18.12 11.06 7.12
C THR A 102 18.11 9.89 8.11
N LEU A 103 17.33 8.85 7.84
CA LEU A 103 17.25 7.64 8.65
C LEU A 103 17.96 6.48 7.96
N THR A 104 18.58 5.62 8.75
CA THR A 104 19.15 4.33 8.28
C THR A 104 18.06 3.39 7.80
N ALA A 105 18.44 2.27 7.17
CA ALA A 105 17.51 1.23 6.78
C ALA A 105 16.71 0.70 7.98
N LEU A 106 17.39 0.46 9.11
CA LEU A 106 16.73 -0.02 10.32
C LEU A 106 15.74 1.00 10.87
N GLU A 107 16.14 2.27 11.00
CA GLU A 107 15.27 3.34 11.49
C GLU A 107 14.07 3.56 10.56
N ASN A 108 14.25 3.53 9.24
CA ASN A 108 13.13 3.58 8.29
C ASN A 108 12.10 2.45 8.53
N VAL A 109 12.58 1.26 8.84
CA VAL A 109 11.70 0.11 9.12
C VAL A 109 11.00 0.28 10.47
N THR A 110 11.67 0.78 11.50
CA THR A 110 11.15 0.82 12.88
C THR A 110 10.21 1.98 13.17
N VAL A 111 10.31 3.11 12.45
CA VAL A 111 9.49 4.32 12.65
C VAL A 111 8.00 4.05 12.88
N PRO A 112 7.29 3.19 12.11
CA PRO A 112 5.85 3.00 12.35
C PRO A 112 5.52 2.42 13.72
N MET A 113 6.39 1.57 14.29
CA MET A 113 6.22 1.02 15.64
C MET A 113 6.68 2.00 16.72
N GLU A 114 7.77 2.74 16.48
CA GLU A 114 8.29 3.75 17.40
C GLU A 114 7.27 4.86 17.65
N LEU A 115 6.55 5.29 16.61
CA LEU A 115 5.43 6.25 16.74
C LEU A 115 4.29 5.73 17.63
N ARG A 116 4.21 4.42 17.86
CA ARG A 116 3.26 3.79 18.81
C ARG A 116 3.86 3.59 20.19
N GLY A 117 5.13 3.94 20.38
CA GLY A 117 5.84 3.70 21.63
C GLY A 117 6.21 2.23 21.87
N ASP A 118 6.23 1.39 20.82
CA ASP A 118 6.53 -0.04 20.94
C ASP A 118 8.04 -0.27 21.08
N ARG A 119 8.45 -0.80 22.22
CA ARG A 119 9.86 -1.05 22.55
C ARG A 119 10.47 -2.25 21.82
N THR A 120 9.67 -3.07 21.16
CA THR A 120 10.14 -4.22 20.38
C THR A 120 10.50 -3.87 18.94
N ALA A 121 10.27 -2.63 18.51
CA ALA A 121 10.48 -2.15 17.14
C ALA A 121 11.84 -2.54 16.57
N ARG A 122 12.94 -2.28 17.34
CA ARG A 122 14.29 -2.58 16.89
C ARG A 122 14.51 -4.07 16.63
N LEU A 123 14.02 -4.95 17.52
CA LEU A 123 14.17 -6.39 17.37
C LEU A 123 13.46 -6.89 16.10
N LEU A 124 12.19 -6.51 15.93
CA LEU A 124 11.38 -6.89 14.77
C LEU A 124 11.91 -6.28 13.47
N GLY A 125 12.42 -5.05 13.51
CA GLY A 125 13.06 -4.41 12.37
C GLY A 125 14.30 -5.18 11.89
N LEU A 126 15.15 -5.65 12.81
CA LEU A 126 16.32 -6.46 12.49
C LEU A 126 15.93 -7.80 11.86
N GLU A 127 14.89 -8.46 12.38
CA GLU A 127 14.36 -9.71 11.82
C GLU A 127 13.84 -9.51 10.40
N LEU A 128 13.02 -8.47 10.17
CA LEU A 128 12.48 -8.17 8.85
C LEU A 128 13.57 -7.81 7.84
N LEU A 129 14.56 -6.99 8.21
CA LEU A 129 15.67 -6.66 7.33
C LEU A 129 16.49 -7.89 6.95
N LYS A 130 16.71 -8.84 7.87
CA LYS A 130 17.33 -10.11 7.54
C LYS A 130 16.50 -10.93 6.56
N ARG A 131 15.19 -10.99 6.75
CA ARG A 131 14.26 -11.72 5.88
C ARG A 131 14.25 -11.17 4.45
N VAL A 132 14.32 -9.85 4.28
CA VAL A 132 14.40 -9.23 2.95
C VAL A 132 15.84 -9.19 2.39
N GLY A 133 16.79 -9.90 3.02
CA GLY A 133 18.17 -10.02 2.56
C GLY A 133 19.07 -8.79 2.82
N LEU A 134 18.69 -7.94 3.78
CA LEU A 134 19.42 -6.70 4.10
C LEU A 134 20.09 -6.71 5.48
N GLY A 135 20.34 -7.87 6.06
CA GLY A 135 20.97 -8.00 7.38
C GLY A 135 22.35 -7.32 7.49
N ALA A 136 23.10 -7.21 6.38
CA ALA A 136 24.39 -6.50 6.33
C ALA A 136 24.27 -5.00 6.00
N ARG A 137 23.05 -4.48 5.80
CA ARG A 137 22.77 -3.10 5.36
C ARG A 137 21.98 -2.26 6.38
N ILE A 138 21.82 -2.76 7.59
CA ILE A 138 20.93 -2.16 8.61
C ILE A 138 21.26 -0.70 8.96
N GLU A 139 22.54 -0.33 8.93
CA GLU A 139 23.04 1.03 9.26
C GLU A 139 23.23 1.90 7.99
N HIS A 140 22.89 1.41 6.78
CA HIS A 140 23.03 2.18 5.55
C HIS A 140 21.89 3.18 5.42
N TYR A 141 22.22 4.37 4.92
CA TYR A 141 21.22 5.38 4.53
C TYR A 141 20.69 5.12 3.13
N PRO A 142 19.49 5.60 2.78
CA PRO A 142 18.88 5.38 1.46
C PRO A 142 19.82 5.69 0.28
N ALA A 143 20.62 6.77 0.38
CA ALA A 143 21.59 7.14 -0.66
C ALA A 143 22.72 6.11 -0.90
N GLN A 144 22.91 5.18 0.02
CA GLN A 144 23.94 4.13 -0.04
C GLN A 144 23.35 2.79 -0.53
N LEU A 145 22.05 2.74 -0.80
CA LEU A 145 21.31 1.54 -1.21
C LEU A 145 20.91 1.63 -2.67
N SER A 146 21.01 0.50 -3.38
CA SER A 146 20.42 0.37 -4.72
C SER A 146 18.89 0.51 -4.69
N GLY A 147 18.25 0.77 -5.83
CA GLY A 147 16.79 0.87 -5.91
C GLY A 147 16.07 -0.38 -5.38
N GLY A 148 16.56 -1.57 -5.73
CA GLY A 148 16.02 -2.82 -5.21
C GLY A 148 16.23 -3.01 -3.71
N GLU A 149 17.37 -2.55 -3.15
CA GLU A 149 17.60 -2.56 -1.71
C GLU A 149 16.67 -1.58 -0.99
N GLN A 150 16.46 -0.37 -1.54
CA GLN A 150 15.51 0.60 -1.00
C GLN A 150 14.08 0.06 -1.00
N GLN A 151 13.67 -0.63 -2.06
CA GLN A 151 12.34 -1.25 -2.13
C GLN A 151 12.19 -2.38 -1.10
N ARG A 152 13.24 -3.18 -0.86
CA ARG A 152 13.22 -4.17 0.23
C ARG A 152 13.12 -3.54 1.62
N VAL A 153 13.75 -2.39 1.86
CA VAL A 153 13.54 -1.60 3.09
C VAL A 153 12.09 -1.13 3.20
N ALA A 154 11.50 -0.62 2.10
CA ALA A 154 10.11 -0.18 2.08
C ALA A 154 9.14 -1.34 2.34
N LEU A 155 9.39 -2.53 1.81
CA LEU A 155 8.64 -3.76 2.13
C LEU A 155 8.74 -4.10 3.63
N ALA A 156 9.95 -4.16 4.19
CA ALA A 156 10.14 -4.44 5.61
C ALA A 156 9.39 -3.42 6.48
N ARG A 157 9.46 -2.12 6.15
CA ARG A 157 8.70 -1.06 6.81
C ARG A 157 7.19 -1.28 6.74
N ALA A 158 6.69 -1.70 5.59
CA ALA A 158 5.26 -1.93 5.40
C ALA A 158 4.73 -3.07 6.28
N PHE A 159 5.54 -4.09 6.54
CA PHE A 159 5.15 -5.27 7.32
C PHE A 159 5.47 -5.20 8.81
N ILE A 160 6.22 -4.18 9.30
CA ILE A 160 6.66 -4.12 10.71
C ILE A 160 5.49 -4.13 11.70
N ASN A 161 4.39 -3.47 11.38
CA ASN A 161 3.18 -3.39 12.19
C ASN A 161 2.24 -4.61 12.02
N ARG A 162 2.64 -5.63 11.24
CA ARG A 162 1.77 -6.76 10.87
C ARG A 162 0.41 -6.28 10.34
N PRO A 163 0.40 -5.55 9.23
CA PRO A 163 -0.80 -4.89 8.72
C PRO A 163 -1.87 -5.91 8.34
N LYS A 164 -3.15 -5.52 8.44
CA LYS A 164 -4.27 -6.32 7.94
C LYS A 164 -4.44 -6.20 6.42
N ILE A 165 -3.98 -5.08 5.85
CA ILE A 165 -4.02 -4.81 4.42
C ILE A 165 -2.75 -4.09 3.99
N LEU A 166 -2.18 -4.52 2.86
CA LEU A 166 -1.08 -3.87 2.17
C LEU A 166 -1.60 -3.16 0.93
N PHE A 167 -1.26 -1.88 0.78
CA PHE A 167 -1.44 -1.12 -0.45
C PHE A 167 -0.09 -0.96 -1.14
N ALA A 168 0.02 -1.46 -2.37
CA ALA A 168 1.22 -1.37 -3.19
C ALA A 168 0.93 -0.59 -4.48
N ASP A 169 1.55 0.57 -4.64
CA ASP A 169 1.40 1.42 -5.83
C ASP A 169 2.62 1.29 -6.72
N GLU A 170 2.48 0.53 -7.82
CA GLU A 170 3.54 0.29 -8.81
C GLU A 170 4.89 -0.12 -8.16
N PRO A 171 4.91 -1.16 -7.29
CA PRO A 171 6.04 -1.43 -6.39
C PRO A 171 7.37 -1.74 -7.11
N THR A 172 7.33 -2.00 -8.41
CA THR A 172 8.50 -2.33 -9.23
C THR A 172 8.72 -1.37 -10.40
N GLY A 173 7.91 -0.31 -10.51
CA GLY A 173 7.92 0.58 -11.68
C GLY A 173 9.23 1.34 -11.94
N ASN A 174 10.16 1.40 -10.97
CA ASN A 174 11.48 2.04 -11.08
C ASN A 174 12.65 1.04 -11.07
N LEU A 175 12.37 -0.25 -11.25
CA LEU A 175 13.37 -1.33 -11.15
C LEU A 175 13.53 -2.06 -12.48
N ASP A 176 14.69 -2.69 -12.68
CA ASP A 176 14.91 -3.62 -13.79
C ASP A 176 14.10 -4.91 -13.61
N ALA A 177 13.96 -5.69 -14.66
CA ALA A 177 13.10 -6.87 -14.69
C ALA A 177 13.53 -7.97 -13.69
N GLU A 178 14.83 -8.20 -13.51
CA GLU A 178 15.34 -9.23 -12.60
C GLU A 178 15.08 -8.83 -11.13
N THR A 179 15.41 -7.59 -10.78
CA THR A 179 15.14 -7.02 -9.46
C THR A 179 13.64 -7.00 -9.16
N SER A 180 12.81 -6.65 -10.17
CA SER A 180 11.34 -6.60 -10.05
C SER A 180 10.75 -7.94 -9.66
N SER A 181 11.17 -9.04 -10.31
CA SER A 181 10.70 -10.39 -9.99
C SER A 181 10.98 -10.71 -8.52
N GLY A 182 12.23 -10.51 -8.05
CA GLY A 182 12.60 -10.78 -6.66
C GLY A 182 11.81 -9.94 -5.63
N ILE A 183 11.47 -8.68 -5.95
CA ILE A 183 10.65 -7.82 -5.09
C ILE A 183 9.21 -8.33 -5.00
N ILE A 184 8.62 -8.72 -6.13
CA ILE A 184 7.27 -9.30 -6.18
C ILE A 184 7.21 -10.60 -5.36
N ASP A 185 8.19 -11.49 -5.52
CA ASP A 185 8.24 -12.76 -4.80
C ASP A 185 8.29 -12.53 -3.28
N ILE A 186 9.18 -11.65 -2.81
CA ILE A 186 9.29 -11.29 -1.38
C ILE A 186 7.99 -10.68 -0.87
N MET A 187 7.36 -9.79 -1.64
CA MET A 187 6.10 -9.14 -1.26
C MET A 187 4.98 -10.17 -1.07
N PHE A 188 4.81 -11.09 -2.02
CA PHE A 188 3.78 -12.14 -1.93
C PHE A 188 4.09 -13.19 -0.84
N GLU A 189 5.37 -13.49 -0.59
CA GLU A 189 5.78 -14.36 0.52
C GLU A 189 5.39 -13.75 1.87
N LEU A 190 5.80 -12.50 2.13
CA LEU A 190 5.48 -11.79 3.36
C LEU A 190 3.97 -11.63 3.55
N ASN A 191 3.25 -11.32 2.46
CA ASN A 191 1.80 -11.18 2.47
C ASN A 191 1.09 -12.47 2.89
N ARG A 192 1.45 -13.59 2.27
CA ARG A 192 0.86 -14.91 2.55
C ARG A 192 1.14 -15.35 3.99
N GLU A 193 2.36 -15.18 4.48
CA GLU A 193 2.72 -15.57 5.85
C GLU A 193 2.00 -14.74 6.91
N ALA A 194 1.83 -13.44 6.65
CA ALA A 194 1.13 -12.55 7.57
C ALA A 194 -0.41 -12.67 7.47
N GLY A 195 -0.94 -13.36 6.45
CA GLY A 195 -2.38 -13.39 6.16
C GLY A 195 -2.94 -12.00 5.83
N THR A 196 -2.10 -11.14 5.28
CA THR A 196 -2.43 -9.73 4.97
C THR A 196 -3.22 -9.67 3.66
N ALA A 197 -4.31 -8.90 3.60
CA ALA A 197 -4.96 -8.61 2.31
C ALA A 197 -4.06 -7.69 1.46
N LEU A 198 -4.16 -7.79 0.12
CA LEU A 198 -3.32 -6.99 -0.79
C LEU A 198 -4.16 -6.24 -1.82
N VAL A 199 -3.93 -4.94 -1.94
CA VAL A 199 -4.36 -4.14 -3.08
C VAL A 199 -3.13 -3.68 -3.85
N LEU A 200 -2.94 -4.24 -5.05
CA LEU A 200 -1.79 -3.99 -5.90
C LEU A 200 -2.19 -3.13 -7.11
N VAL A 201 -1.67 -1.92 -7.19
CA VAL A 201 -1.77 -1.09 -8.40
C VAL A 201 -0.61 -1.42 -9.33
N THR A 202 -0.92 -1.75 -10.57
CA THR A 202 0.08 -2.02 -11.61
C THR A 202 -0.46 -1.71 -12.99
N HIS A 203 0.43 -1.44 -13.93
CA HIS A 203 0.13 -1.41 -15.36
C HIS A 203 0.56 -2.72 -16.06
N ASP A 204 1.27 -3.61 -15.36
CA ASP A 204 1.73 -4.89 -15.86
C ASP A 204 0.64 -5.97 -15.67
N PRO A 205 0.08 -6.53 -16.77
CA PRO A 205 -0.94 -7.55 -16.70
C PRO A 205 -0.43 -8.89 -16.15
N ASP A 206 0.87 -9.20 -16.25
CA ASP A 206 1.41 -10.46 -15.72
C ASP A 206 1.55 -10.40 -14.20
N VAL A 207 1.98 -9.27 -13.66
CA VAL A 207 1.96 -9.02 -12.23
C VAL A 207 0.51 -9.01 -11.67
N ALA A 208 -0.42 -8.42 -12.41
CA ALA A 208 -1.84 -8.41 -12.02
C ALA A 208 -2.45 -9.82 -11.89
N LYS A 209 -2.03 -10.77 -12.72
CA LYS A 209 -2.48 -12.18 -12.69
C LYS A 209 -2.07 -12.95 -11.43
N LEU A 210 -1.10 -12.44 -10.66
CA LEU A 210 -0.67 -13.05 -9.41
C LEU A 210 -1.68 -12.85 -8.27
N THR A 211 -2.65 -11.94 -8.44
CA THR A 211 -3.72 -11.69 -7.48
C THR A 211 -4.98 -12.48 -7.83
N GLU A 212 -5.81 -12.77 -6.82
CA GLU A 212 -7.06 -13.54 -6.97
C GLU A 212 -8.12 -12.81 -7.82
N ARG A 213 -8.07 -11.47 -7.84
CA ARG A 213 -9.04 -10.64 -8.56
C ARG A 213 -8.36 -9.44 -9.20
N THR A 214 -8.77 -9.08 -10.41
CA THR A 214 -8.33 -7.85 -11.08
C THR A 214 -9.52 -6.90 -11.28
N ILE A 215 -9.37 -5.66 -10.81
CA ILE A 215 -10.25 -4.54 -11.10
C ILE A 215 -9.61 -3.75 -12.24
N ARG A 216 -10.30 -3.67 -13.38
CA ARG A 216 -9.80 -2.87 -14.51
C ARG A 216 -10.35 -1.47 -14.40
N LEU A 217 -9.46 -0.47 -14.42
CA LEU A 217 -9.84 0.93 -14.31
C LEU A 217 -9.56 1.64 -15.65
N ARG A 218 -10.59 2.26 -16.21
CA ARG A 218 -10.48 3.03 -17.44
C ARG A 218 -11.26 4.35 -17.31
N SER A 219 -10.57 5.48 -17.50
CA SER A 219 -11.18 6.84 -17.43
C SER A 219 -11.99 7.06 -16.13
N GLY A 220 -11.49 6.53 -15.01
CA GLY A 220 -12.13 6.68 -13.70
C GLY A 220 -13.30 5.72 -13.41
N GLU A 221 -13.59 4.75 -14.27
CA GLU A 221 -14.65 3.77 -14.13
C GLU A 221 -14.07 2.34 -14.03
N ALA A 222 -14.70 1.48 -13.25
CA ALA A 222 -14.38 0.05 -13.20
C ALA A 222 -15.07 -0.66 -14.38
N VAL A 223 -14.31 -1.46 -15.17
CA VAL A 223 -14.76 -2.15 -16.39
C VAL A 223 -14.40 -3.63 -16.34
#